data_acb2697482e54f077784a2242dc44713
#
_entry.id   acb2697482e54f077784a2242dc44713
#
_cell.length_a   1.000
_cell.length_b   1.000
_cell.length_c   1.000
_cell.angle_alpha   90.00
_cell.angle_beta   90.00
_cell.angle_gamma   90.00
#
_symmetry.space_group_name_H-M   'P 1'
#
loop_
_entity.id
_entity.type
_entity.pdbx_description
1 polymer ?
#
loop_
_entity_poly.entity_id
_entity_poly.type
_entity_poly.pdbx_seq_one_letter_code
_entity_poly.pdbx_strand_id
1 'polypeptide(L)'
;LYPDKPIYDIPAVPECTGEELTNNLLQQIKPFNVKTHLNERVEELKKVENRWHVKTSGNQEFDVASIVIAGGVGSFEPRKFPLKECEKFEGSSLFYSIKDKTVFKDKTISIFGGGDSALDWAIELSNTSKVNLIHRRDGFSGAESSVQKVKELNEQGKLNLYTKYQINSVLGESSIDSVKIKHDDGEIKEF
;
A
#
# COMPACT_ATOMS: atom_id res chain seq x y z
N LEU A 1 2.52 7.06 -0.88
CA LEU A 1 2.49 5.59 -0.87
C LEU A 1 2.23 5.03 -2.26
N TYR A 2 1.37 5.66 -3.05
CA TYR A 2 0.94 5.21 -4.37
C TYR A 2 0.98 6.40 -5.33
N PRO A 3 2.17 6.77 -5.86
CA PRO A 3 2.33 7.99 -6.67
C PRO A 3 1.47 7.97 -7.94
N ASP A 4 1.32 6.82 -8.58
CA ASP A 4 0.58 6.65 -9.83
C ASP A 4 -0.93 6.38 -9.64
N LYS A 5 -1.40 6.29 -8.38
CA LYS A 5 -2.82 6.03 -8.11
C LYS A 5 -3.66 7.25 -8.44
N PRO A 6 -4.73 7.12 -9.27
CA PRO A 6 -5.66 8.21 -9.51
C PRO A 6 -6.46 8.53 -8.24
N ILE A 7 -6.70 9.80 -8.00
CA ILE A 7 -7.44 10.36 -6.88
C ILE A 7 -8.59 11.19 -7.45
N TYR A 8 -9.81 10.97 -6.98
CA TYR A 8 -11.04 11.59 -7.47
C TYR A 8 -11.78 12.43 -6.43
N ASP A 9 -11.32 12.43 -5.18
CA ASP A 9 -12.01 13.00 -4.03
C ASP A 9 -11.36 14.29 -3.49
N ILE A 10 -10.54 14.95 -4.31
CA ILE A 10 -9.98 16.26 -3.97
C ILE A 10 -10.92 17.36 -4.46
N PRO A 11 -11.42 18.24 -3.57
CA PRO A 11 -12.30 19.34 -3.97
C PRO A 11 -11.68 20.20 -5.09
N ALA A 12 -12.47 20.46 -6.12
CA ALA A 12 -12.09 21.25 -7.31
C ALA A 12 -11.00 20.64 -8.21
N VAL A 13 -10.59 19.39 -7.95
CA VAL A 13 -9.69 18.64 -8.83
C VAL A 13 -10.45 17.40 -9.31
N PRO A 14 -10.91 17.34 -10.58
CA PRO A 14 -11.70 16.22 -11.08
C PRO A 14 -11.00 14.87 -10.99
N GLU A 15 -9.70 14.87 -11.29
CA GLU A 15 -8.81 13.72 -11.23
C GLU A 15 -7.36 14.19 -11.16
N CYS A 16 -6.54 13.54 -10.37
CA CYS A 16 -5.07 13.69 -10.37
C CYS A 16 -4.43 12.43 -9.83
N THR A 17 -3.15 12.23 -10.11
CA THR A 17 -2.34 11.21 -9.44
C THR A 17 -1.84 11.71 -8.08
N GLY A 18 -1.41 10.79 -7.21
CA GLY A 18 -0.78 11.15 -5.94
C GLY A 18 0.47 12.00 -6.12
N GLU A 19 1.25 11.75 -7.19
CA GLU A 19 2.44 12.54 -7.53
C GLU A 19 2.06 13.95 -7.99
N GLU A 20 1.10 14.09 -8.90
CA GLU A 20 0.62 15.40 -9.38
C GLU A 20 0.08 16.25 -8.23
N LEU A 21 -0.73 15.66 -7.34
CA LEU A 21 -1.25 16.36 -6.16
C LEU A 21 -0.10 16.86 -5.27
N THR A 22 0.87 16.00 -4.99
CA THR A 22 2.03 16.35 -4.16
C THR A 22 2.84 17.48 -4.79
N ASN A 23 3.10 17.41 -6.09
CA ASN A 23 3.83 18.46 -6.83
C ASN A 23 3.09 19.79 -6.81
N ASN A 24 1.77 19.77 -6.99
CA ASN A 24 0.95 20.98 -6.93
C ASN A 24 0.97 21.62 -5.54
N LEU A 25 0.87 20.82 -4.48
CA LEU A 25 0.96 21.29 -3.10
C LEU A 25 2.35 21.88 -2.78
N LEU A 26 3.43 21.25 -3.27
CA LEU A 26 4.78 21.79 -3.13
C LEU A 26 4.95 23.13 -3.85
N GLN A 27 4.35 23.29 -5.02
CA GLN A 27 4.33 24.58 -5.73
C GLN A 27 3.58 25.66 -4.96
N GLN A 28 2.46 25.32 -4.30
CA GLN A 28 1.69 26.26 -3.48
C GLN A 28 2.47 26.82 -2.29
N ILE A 29 3.30 26.01 -1.65
CA ILE A 29 4.09 26.44 -0.49
C ILE A 29 5.43 27.10 -0.87
N LYS A 30 5.88 26.95 -2.12
CA LYS A 30 7.17 27.48 -2.57
C LYS A 30 7.40 28.98 -2.29
N PRO A 31 6.41 29.89 -2.50
CA PRO A 31 6.59 31.31 -2.21
C PRO A 31 6.88 31.64 -0.73
N PHE A 32 6.53 30.73 0.18
CA PHE A 32 6.69 30.94 1.63
C PHE A 32 8.07 30.52 2.16
N ASN A 33 8.95 29.99 1.31
CA ASN A 33 10.30 29.52 1.69
C ASN A 33 10.32 28.59 2.91
N VAL A 34 9.35 27.68 2.98
CA VAL A 34 9.23 26.71 4.08
C VAL A 34 10.43 25.77 4.08
N LYS A 35 11.16 25.68 5.20
CA LYS A 35 12.23 24.69 5.34
C LYS A 35 11.63 23.31 5.49
N THR A 36 12.06 22.38 4.65
CA THR A 36 11.62 21.00 4.67
C THR A 36 12.79 20.09 5.03
N HIS A 37 12.57 19.21 6.01
CA HIS A 37 13.53 18.20 6.44
C HIS A 37 12.98 16.83 6.07
N LEU A 38 13.50 16.23 5.00
CA LEU A 38 13.07 14.91 4.52
C LEU A 38 13.88 13.80 5.19
N ASN A 39 13.30 12.60 5.27
CA ASN A 39 13.88 11.43 5.93
C ASN A 39 14.20 11.65 7.42
N GLU A 40 13.48 12.56 8.04
CA GLU A 40 13.60 12.92 9.46
C GLU A 40 12.32 12.52 10.20
N ARG A 41 12.45 11.66 11.19
CA ARG A 41 11.34 11.31 12.09
C ARG A 41 11.52 12.06 13.40
N VAL A 42 10.47 12.68 13.92
CA VAL A 42 10.48 13.24 15.27
C VAL A 42 10.48 12.09 16.26
N GLU A 43 11.51 12.03 17.10
CA GLU A 43 11.69 10.97 18.11
C GLU A 43 11.43 11.45 19.52
N GLU A 44 11.71 12.72 19.77
CA GLU A 44 11.53 13.31 21.08
C GLU A 44 10.83 14.66 20.97
N LEU A 45 9.90 14.88 21.89
CA LEU A 45 9.16 16.13 22.02
C LEU A 45 9.05 16.48 23.50
N LYS A 46 9.70 17.56 23.89
CA LYS A 46 9.68 18.06 25.27
C LYS A 46 9.17 19.50 25.33
N LYS A 47 8.33 19.80 26.31
CA LYS A 47 7.96 21.17 26.63
C LYS A 47 8.98 21.73 27.62
N VAL A 48 9.61 22.83 27.24
CA VAL A 48 10.56 23.56 28.07
C VAL A 48 10.02 24.99 28.20
N GLU A 49 9.56 25.37 29.39
CA GLU A 49 8.87 26.63 29.63
C GLU A 49 7.69 26.88 28.69
N ASN A 50 7.77 27.89 27.83
CA ASN A 50 6.74 28.24 26.84
C ASN A 50 7.10 27.81 25.41
N ARG A 51 8.09 26.93 25.23
CA ARG A 51 8.55 26.44 23.92
C ARG A 51 8.57 24.93 23.91
N TRP A 52 8.68 24.39 22.71
CA TRP A 52 8.83 22.96 22.50
C TRP A 52 10.22 22.69 21.95
N HIS A 53 10.90 21.75 22.59
CA HIS A 53 12.14 21.17 22.10
C HIS A 53 11.82 19.90 21.32
N VAL A 54 12.24 19.81 20.05
CA VAL A 54 11.98 18.72 19.13
C VAL A 54 13.31 18.12 18.72
N LYS A 55 13.45 16.79 18.84
CA LYS A 55 14.61 16.04 18.35
C LYS A 55 14.21 15.03 17.30
N THR A 56 15.02 14.91 16.25
CA THR A 56 14.77 14.00 15.13
C THR A 56 15.75 12.84 15.07
N SER A 57 15.43 11.83 14.25
CA SER A 57 16.27 10.65 13.98
C SER A 57 17.64 10.97 13.41
N GLY A 58 17.78 12.10 12.70
CA GLY A 58 19.06 12.62 12.22
C GLY A 58 19.80 13.48 13.24
N ASN A 59 19.40 13.45 14.53
CA ASN A 59 19.97 14.27 15.61
C ASN A 59 19.87 15.79 15.38
N GLN A 60 18.91 16.24 14.57
CA GLN A 60 18.59 17.66 14.49
C GLN A 60 17.69 18.04 15.66
N GLU A 61 17.91 19.24 16.18
CA GLU A 61 17.16 19.78 17.32
C GLU A 61 16.55 21.14 16.94
N PHE A 62 15.32 21.37 17.36
CA PHE A 62 14.57 22.58 17.08
C PHE A 62 13.86 23.08 18.32
N ASP A 63 13.96 24.38 18.59
CA ASP A 63 13.17 25.07 19.63
C ASP A 63 12.08 25.91 18.97
N VAL A 64 10.83 25.48 19.11
CA VAL A 64 9.69 26.08 18.42
C VAL A 64 8.62 26.56 19.40
N ALA A 65 7.90 27.60 19.01
CA ALA A 65 6.81 28.15 19.81
C ALA A 65 5.55 27.29 19.80
N SER A 66 5.28 26.65 18.65
CA SER A 66 4.10 25.79 18.44
C SER A 66 4.41 24.65 17.48
N ILE A 67 3.62 23.60 17.57
CA ILE A 67 3.72 22.40 16.71
C ILE A 67 2.35 22.11 16.15
N VAL A 68 2.31 21.83 14.85
CA VAL A 68 1.13 21.27 14.17
C VAL A 68 1.46 19.82 13.82
N ILE A 69 0.69 18.88 14.37
CA ILE A 69 0.84 17.46 14.07
C ILE A 69 -0.03 17.14 12.86
N ALA A 70 0.60 16.87 11.73
CA ALA A 70 -0.03 16.49 10.47
C ALA A 70 0.57 15.18 9.92
N GLY A 71 0.84 14.22 10.81
CA GLY A 71 1.57 12.99 10.53
C GLY A 71 0.82 11.93 9.71
N GLY A 72 -0.45 12.15 9.40
CA GLY A 72 -1.28 11.17 8.71
C GLY A 72 -1.30 9.83 9.45
N VAL A 73 -1.06 8.73 8.74
CA VAL A 73 -0.92 7.39 9.33
C VAL A 73 0.45 7.14 9.98
N GLY A 74 1.30 8.18 10.05
CA GLY A 74 2.67 8.08 10.55
C GLY A 74 3.62 7.42 9.56
N SER A 75 4.73 6.86 10.06
CA SER A 75 5.57 6.01 9.22
C SER A 75 4.80 4.73 8.89
N PHE A 76 4.60 4.51 7.60
CA PHE A 76 3.90 3.31 7.14
C PHE A 76 4.74 2.07 7.46
N GLU A 77 4.29 1.29 8.42
CA GLU A 77 4.78 -0.05 8.66
C GLU A 77 3.74 -1.04 8.12
N PRO A 78 4.05 -1.74 7.03
CA PRO A 78 3.13 -2.72 6.47
C PRO A 78 2.90 -3.84 7.48
N ARG A 79 1.66 -4.32 7.55
CA ARG A 79 1.37 -5.54 8.29
C ARG A 79 2.16 -6.68 7.62
N LYS A 80 3.12 -7.23 8.34
CA LYS A 80 3.94 -8.32 7.84
C LYS A 80 3.10 -9.53 7.41
N PHE A 81 3.57 -10.20 6.39
CA PHE A 81 2.96 -11.43 5.90
C PHE A 81 3.05 -12.50 7.01
N PRO A 82 2.00 -13.33 7.22
CA PRO A 82 1.91 -14.19 8.41
C PRO A 82 2.92 -15.34 8.44
N LEU A 83 3.60 -15.63 7.33
CA LEU A 83 4.60 -16.69 7.21
C LEU A 83 6.01 -16.08 7.31
N LYS A 84 6.72 -16.36 8.41
CA LYS A 84 8.08 -15.83 8.64
C LYS A 84 9.09 -16.24 7.56
N GLU A 85 8.96 -17.45 7.02
CA GLU A 85 9.78 -17.95 5.92
C GLU A 85 9.70 -17.09 4.65
N CYS A 86 8.68 -16.25 4.52
CA CYS A 86 8.52 -15.34 3.41
C CYS A 86 9.36 -14.06 3.51
N GLU A 87 9.94 -13.74 4.67
CA GLU A 87 10.75 -12.53 4.87
C GLU A 87 11.93 -12.45 3.90
N LYS A 88 12.51 -13.59 3.54
CA LYS A 88 13.60 -13.67 2.54
C LYS A 88 13.20 -13.18 1.14
N PHE A 89 11.93 -13.13 0.83
CA PHE A 89 11.39 -12.70 -0.46
C PHE A 89 11.00 -11.23 -0.50
N GLU A 90 11.09 -10.51 0.62
CA GLU A 90 10.73 -9.10 0.69
C GLU A 90 11.59 -8.26 -0.25
N GLY A 91 10.92 -7.44 -1.08
CA GLY A 91 11.57 -6.59 -2.08
C GLY A 91 12.00 -7.29 -3.37
N SER A 92 11.98 -8.64 -3.43
CA SER A 92 12.28 -9.41 -4.65
C SER A 92 11.02 -9.98 -5.32
N SER A 93 10.19 -10.70 -4.56
CA SER A 93 8.94 -11.31 -5.04
C SER A 93 7.78 -11.20 -4.04
N LEU A 94 8.03 -10.67 -2.84
CA LEU A 94 7.01 -10.27 -1.87
C LEU A 94 7.06 -8.75 -1.67
N PHE A 95 5.94 -8.08 -1.93
CA PHE A 95 5.83 -6.63 -1.88
C PHE A 95 4.65 -6.21 -0.99
N TYR A 96 4.87 -5.21 -0.14
CA TYR A 96 3.82 -4.58 0.68
C TYR A 96 3.32 -3.27 0.10
N SER A 97 4.02 -2.74 -0.89
CA SER A 97 3.63 -1.55 -1.66
C SER A 97 4.17 -1.66 -3.08
N ILE A 98 3.42 -1.14 -4.03
CA ILE A 98 3.82 -1.11 -5.43
C ILE A 98 4.29 0.30 -5.74
N LYS A 99 5.56 0.44 -6.11
CA LYS A 99 6.17 1.70 -6.55
C LYS A 99 6.23 1.82 -8.07
N ASP A 100 6.42 0.69 -8.73
CA ASP A 100 6.48 0.57 -10.18
C ASP A 100 5.68 -0.66 -10.61
N LYS A 101 4.57 -0.44 -11.31
CA LYS A 101 3.69 -1.50 -11.77
C LYS A 101 4.26 -2.29 -12.95
N THR A 102 5.23 -1.74 -13.66
CA THR A 102 5.81 -2.39 -14.86
C THR A 102 6.55 -3.68 -14.54
N VAL A 103 7.09 -3.80 -13.31
CA VAL A 103 7.79 -5.00 -12.84
C VAL A 103 6.89 -6.24 -12.75
N PHE A 104 5.58 -6.06 -12.75
CA PHE A 104 4.59 -7.12 -12.66
C PHE A 104 4.02 -7.56 -14.01
N LYS A 105 4.32 -6.81 -15.08
CA LYS A 105 3.81 -7.10 -16.42
C LYS A 105 4.09 -8.55 -16.85
N ASP A 106 3.09 -9.20 -17.45
CA ASP A 106 3.13 -10.57 -17.96
C ASP A 106 3.42 -11.65 -16.90
N LYS A 107 3.26 -11.32 -15.61
CA LYS A 107 3.46 -12.24 -14.48
C LYS A 107 2.16 -12.77 -13.91
N THR A 108 2.24 -13.89 -13.19
CA THR A 108 1.19 -14.34 -12.29
C THR A 108 1.40 -13.72 -10.92
N ILE A 109 0.38 -13.04 -10.39
CA ILE A 109 0.45 -12.25 -9.16
C ILE A 109 -0.64 -12.73 -8.21
N SER A 110 -0.27 -12.96 -6.96
CA SER A 110 -1.21 -13.27 -5.88
C SER A 110 -1.31 -12.07 -4.95
N ILE A 111 -2.49 -11.44 -4.88
CA ILE A 111 -2.79 -10.28 -4.03
C ILE A 111 -3.61 -10.75 -2.84
N PHE A 112 -3.11 -10.48 -1.63
CA PHE A 112 -3.77 -10.84 -0.38
C PHE A 112 -4.36 -9.62 0.29
N GLY A 113 -5.69 -9.56 0.37
CA GLY A 113 -6.39 -8.46 1.04
C GLY A 113 -7.85 -8.33 0.60
N GLY A 114 -8.55 -7.38 1.20
CA GLY A 114 -9.97 -7.11 0.88
C GLY A 114 -10.37 -5.67 1.21
N GLY A 115 -9.39 -4.78 1.38
CA GLY A 115 -9.59 -3.33 1.45
C GLY A 115 -9.30 -2.66 0.11
N ASP A 116 -9.49 -1.34 0.06
CA ASP A 116 -9.33 -0.52 -1.16
C ASP A 116 -8.02 -0.79 -1.89
N SER A 117 -6.89 -0.82 -1.18
CA SER A 117 -5.59 -1.03 -1.82
C SER A 117 -5.48 -2.36 -2.55
N ALA A 118 -6.04 -3.45 -1.99
CA ALA A 118 -5.98 -4.77 -2.63
C ALA A 118 -6.91 -4.84 -3.86
N LEU A 119 -8.11 -4.25 -3.75
CA LEU A 119 -9.08 -4.20 -4.85
C LEU A 119 -8.55 -3.35 -6.00
N ASP A 120 -8.06 -2.15 -5.71
CA ASP A 120 -7.56 -1.23 -6.74
C ASP A 120 -6.35 -1.83 -7.48
N TRP A 121 -5.40 -2.44 -6.77
CA TRP A 121 -4.28 -3.11 -7.42
C TRP A 121 -4.68 -4.36 -8.19
N ALA A 122 -5.69 -5.11 -7.73
CA ALA A 122 -6.21 -6.24 -8.48
C ALA A 122 -6.86 -5.79 -9.80
N ILE A 123 -7.62 -4.70 -9.77
CA ILE A 123 -8.23 -4.10 -10.97
C ILE A 123 -7.15 -3.59 -11.92
N GLU A 124 -6.21 -2.80 -11.43
CA GLU A 124 -5.18 -2.17 -12.25
C GLU A 124 -4.27 -3.21 -12.91
N LEU A 125 -3.75 -4.17 -12.13
CA LEU A 125 -2.81 -5.16 -12.63
C LEU A 125 -3.46 -6.24 -13.51
N SER A 126 -4.77 -6.44 -13.42
CA SER A 126 -5.49 -7.39 -14.29
C SER A 126 -5.44 -7.01 -15.76
N ASN A 127 -5.10 -5.76 -16.10
CA ASN A 127 -4.93 -5.30 -17.48
C ASN A 127 -3.65 -5.82 -18.14
N THR A 128 -2.62 -6.15 -17.35
CA THR A 128 -1.29 -6.48 -17.86
C THR A 128 -0.70 -7.76 -17.29
N SER A 129 -1.40 -8.42 -16.36
CA SER A 129 -0.88 -9.54 -15.58
C SER A 129 -1.99 -10.53 -15.26
N LYS A 130 -1.62 -11.76 -14.92
CA LYS A 130 -2.54 -12.77 -14.43
C LYS A 130 -2.71 -12.60 -12.91
N VAL A 131 -3.88 -12.13 -12.48
CA VAL A 131 -4.11 -11.77 -11.08
C VAL A 131 -4.97 -12.80 -10.37
N ASN A 132 -4.51 -13.25 -9.21
CA ASN A 132 -5.26 -14.00 -8.21
C ASN A 132 -5.49 -13.06 -7.01
N LEU A 133 -6.74 -12.64 -6.75
CA LEU A 133 -7.11 -11.90 -5.56
C LEU A 133 -7.62 -12.85 -4.50
N ILE A 134 -6.93 -12.91 -3.37
CA ILE A 134 -7.22 -13.81 -2.26
C ILE A 134 -7.70 -13.02 -1.05
N HIS A 135 -8.88 -13.32 -0.55
CA HIS A 135 -9.46 -12.71 0.63
C HIS A 135 -9.97 -13.75 1.63
N ARG A 136 -9.65 -13.56 2.91
CA ARG A 136 -9.99 -14.50 3.98
C ARG A 136 -11.46 -14.50 4.40
N ARG A 137 -12.28 -13.56 3.92
CA ARG A 137 -13.71 -13.41 4.23
C ARG A 137 -14.54 -13.43 2.96
N ASP A 138 -15.86 -13.55 3.08
CA ASP A 138 -16.78 -13.34 1.97
C ASP A 138 -16.94 -11.86 1.62
N GLY A 139 -17.03 -11.01 2.65
CA GLY A 139 -17.26 -9.58 2.51
C GLY A 139 -15.96 -8.78 2.46
N PHE A 140 -15.91 -7.80 1.57
CA PHE A 140 -14.81 -6.85 1.43
C PHE A 140 -15.04 -5.62 2.31
N SER A 141 -13.96 -4.92 2.66
CA SER A 141 -14.01 -3.64 3.39
C SER A 141 -13.66 -2.43 2.53
N GLY A 142 -13.38 -2.63 1.25
CA GLY A 142 -13.14 -1.57 0.30
C GLY A 142 -14.44 -1.02 -0.29
N ALA A 143 -14.32 0.04 -1.12
CA ALA A 143 -15.44 0.72 -1.76
C ALA A 143 -16.30 -0.25 -2.60
N GLU A 144 -17.62 -0.11 -2.51
CA GLU A 144 -18.58 -0.97 -3.21
C GLU A 144 -18.34 -0.99 -4.72
N SER A 145 -17.99 0.15 -5.31
CA SER A 145 -17.65 0.24 -6.74
C SER A 145 -16.45 -0.61 -7.14
N SER A 146 -15.40 -0.64 -6.31
CA SER A 146 -14.21 -1.48 -6.54
C SER A 146 -14.54 -2.96 -6.35
N VAL A 147 -15.38 -3.29 -5.36
CA VAL A 147 -15.86 -4.67 -5.15
C VAL A 147 -16.66 -5.16 -6.36
N GLN A 148 -17.58 -4.35 -6.85
CA GLN A 148 -18.39 -4.68 -8.04
C GLN A 148 -17.49 -4.89 -9.26
N LYS A 149 -16.51 -4.01 -9.47
CA LYS A 149 -15.57 -4.11 -10.58
C LYS A 149 -14.74 -5.39 -10.55
N VAL A 150 -14.27 -5.79 -9.38
CA VAL A 150 -13.52 -7.06 -9.20
C VAL A 150 -14.39 -8.26 -9.55
N LYS A 151 -15.65 -8.28 -9.12
CA LYS A 151 -16.60 -9.36 -9.45
C LYS A 151 -16.83 -9.47 -10.96
N GLU A 152 -17.05 -8.33 -11.64
CA GLU A 152 -17.20 -8.28 -13.10
C GLU A 152 -15.95 -8.80 -13.83
N LEU A 153 -14.76 -8.41 -13.39
CA LEU A 153 -13.50 -8.88 -13.98
C LEU A 153 -13.29 -10.38 -13.74
N ASN A 154 -13.72 -10.92 -12.61
CA ASN A 154 -13.70 -12.35 -12.33
C ASN A 154 -14.67 -13.11 -13.26
N GLU A 155 -15.90 -12.63 -13.44
CA GLU A 155 -16.88 -13.21 -14.35
C GLU A 155 -16.39 -13.19 -15.82
N GLN A 156 -15.63 -12.16 -16.21
CA GLN A 156 -15.01 -12.04 -17.53
C GLN A 156 -13.73 -12.89 -17.67
N GLY A 157 -13.28 -13.57 -16.62
CA GLY A 157 -12.04 -14.36 -16.63
C GLY A 157 -10.76 -13.54 -16.70
N LYS A 158 -10.82 -12.23 -16.39
CA LYS A 158 -9.66 -11.33 -16.42
C LYS A 158 -8.83 -11.35 -15.13
N LEU A 159 -9.43 -11.80 -14.04
CA LEU A 159 -8.74 -12.12 -12.80
C LEU A 159 -9.44 -13.32 -12.13
N ASN A 160 -8.79 -13.93 -11.16
CA ASN A 160 -9.38 -14.98 -10.35
C ASN A 160 -9.63 -14.42 -8.94
N LEU A 161 -10.85 -14.61 -8.42
CA LEU A 161 -11.24 -14.19 -7.09
C LEU A 161 -11.41 -15.42 -6.17
N TYR A 162 -10.71 -15.42 -5.05
CA TYR A 162 -10.75 -16.46 -4.03
C TYR A 162 -11.16 -15.87 -2.68
N THR A 163 -12.43 -16.04 -2.29
CA THR A 163 -12.95 -15.67 -0.97
C THR A 163 -12.89 -16.85 -0.01
N LYS A 164 -12.77 -16.59 1.29
CA LYS A 164 -12.57 -17.58 2.37
C LYS A 164 -11.27 -18.39 2.25
N TYR A 165 -10.30 -17.87 1.50
CA TYR A 165 -8.97 -18.47 1.40
C TYR A 165 -7.94 -17.66 2.18
N GLN A 166 -7.02 -18.38 2.79
CA GLN A 166 -5.86 -17.81 3.47
C GLN A 166 -4.60 -18.42 2.90
N ILE A 167 -3.47 -17.71 3.06
CA ILE A 167 -2.18 -18.29 2.72
C ILE A 167 -1.92 -19.54 3.57
N ASN A 168 -1.46 -20.59 2.91
CA ASN A 168 -1.08 -21.83 3.57
C ASN A 168 0.44 -22.02 3.57
N SER A 169 1.09 -21.86 2.43
CA SER A 169 2.54 -21.95 2.30
C SER A 169 3.03 -21.25 1.04
N VAL A 170 4.33 -20.99 0.99
CA VAL A 170 5.03 -20.41 -0.16
C VAL A 170 6.26 -21.26 -0.42
N LEU A 171 6.52 -21.60 -1.69
CA LEU A 171 7.70 -22.33 -2.13
C LEU A 171 8.58 -21.43 -2.98
N GLY A 172 9.89 -21.61 -2.85
CA GLY A 172 10.91 -20.89 -3.62
C GLY A 172 12.23 -20.79 -2.87
N GLU A 173 13.31 -20.57 -3.60
CA GLU A 173 14.66 -20.36 -3.03
C GLU A 173 15.02 -18.88 -2.99
N SER A 174 15.26 -18.25 -4.13
CA SER A 174 15.60 -16.83 -4.28
C SER A 174 14.40 -15.95 -4.64
N SER A 175 13.35 -16.56 -5.19
CA SER A 175 12.07 -15.94 -5.53
C SER A 175 10.94 -16.89 -5.15
N ILE A 176 9.71 -16.37 -5.14
CA ILE A 176 8.50 -17.20 -4.96
C ILE A 176 8.22 -17.92 -6.27
N ASP A 177 8.24 -19.25 -6.24
CA ASP A 177 7.93 -20.12 -7.37
C ASP A 177 6.47 -20.57 -7.36
N SER A 178 5.92 -20.85 -6.17
CA SER A 178 4.49 -21.14 -6.01
C SER A 178 3.92 -20.67 -4.68
N VAL A 179 2.61 -20.47 -4.67
CA VAL A 179 1.83 -20.06 -3.52
C VAL A 179 0.69 -21.05 -3.31
N LYS A 180 0.55 -21.60 -2.10
CA LYS A 180 -0.59 -22.43 -1.72
C LYS A 180 -1.53 -21.64 -0.83
N ILE A 181 -2.80 -21.70 -1.17
CA ILE A 181 -3.89 -21.12 -0.36
C ILE A 181 -4.81 -22.22 0.12
N LYS A 182 -5.41 -22.03 1.28
CA LYS A 182 -6.34 -22.98 1.90
C LYS A 182 -7.67 -22.30 2.19
N HIS A 183 -8.76 -22.90 1.74
CA HIS A 183 -10.12 -22.50 2.03
C HIS A 183 -10.53 -22.95 3.45
N ASP A 184 -11.55 -22.31 4.00
CA ASP A 184 -12.06 -22.61 5.35
C ASP A 184 -12.59 -24.06 5.49
N ASP A 185 -13.05 -24.69 4.38
CA ASP A 185 -13.49 -26.11 4.33
C ASP A 185 -12.33 -27.12 4.18
N GLY A 186 -11.11 -26.62 3.98
CA GLY A 186 -9.90 -27.43 3.86
C GLY A 186 -9.38 -27.62 2.44
N GLU A 187 -10.07 -27.14 1.39
CA GLU A 187 -9.58 -27.19 0.00
C GLU A 187 -8.26 -26.41 -0.13
N ILE A 188 -7.30 -26.98 -0.85
CA ILE A 188 -6.01 -26.34 -1.15
C ILE A 188 -5.90 -26.07 -2.65
N LYS A 189 -5.50 -24.85 -3.00
CA LYS A 189 -5.14 -24.48 -4.38
C LYS A 189 -3.68 -24.02 -4.42
N GLU A 190 -3.03 -24.24 -5.55
CA GLU A 190 -1.65 -23.85 -5.82
C GLU A 190 -1.56 -23.10 -7.15
N PHE A 191 -0.73 -22.03 -7.18
CA PHE A 191 -0.49 -21.19 -8.37
C PHE A 191 1.01 -21.06 -8.64
#